data_8cde3af550966004aa95462c2905f16f
#
_entry.id   8cde3af550966004aa95462c2905f16f
#
_cell.length_a   1.000
_cell.length_b   1.000
_cell.length_c   1.000
_cell.angle_alpha   90.00
_cell.angle_beta   90.00
_cell.angle_gamma   90.00
#
_symmetry.space_group_name_H-M   'P 1'
#
loop_
_entity.id
_entity.type
_entity.pdbx_description
1 polymer ?
#
loop_
_entity_poly.entity_id
_entity_poly.type
_entity_poly.pdbx_seq_one_letter_code
_entity_poly.pdbx_strand_id
1 'polypeptide(L)'
;MMRLACASPPSYGESAEQGSAGESLRPETALATARATPGKALAVPNDPALPGCALLHQSELRTKVTSRLLANWLGPNEQLLESSAVPWRYVPGKRCNFQLELVIAPAPGAAVECRRVIGKLYAKDHGAKVYRMLQDFRSHGFARGRFLVPQPLAYDAQWKLLLLTWAEGELLRSLLLGDSDVSERIEEAAGWLLKLHQCGVTRGPRLTFRRHLQTLAQQKQRVGEVYPESDGLLEDLLRRIEGRGVALSGWTSRPTHRDFSPDHLVFNGGHLTALDFDEFRHYDPMFDVAHFMAHLRLLGLRNSGAMTRFDDEAERFRVAYQAGAREYSAARLRLYQAVAHFKLAYILAVVVKPPAWKEAVDAFLGEARQVL
;
A
#
# COMPACT_ATOMS: atom_id res chain seq x y z
N MET A 1 -8.77 -5.36 -38.97
CA MET A 1 -8.18 -4.51 -37.90
C MET A 1 -7.47 -5.46 -36.93
N MET A 2 -6.17 -5.57 -37.06
CA MET A 2 -5.32 -6.40 -36.21
C MET A 2 -5.18 -5.69 -34.84
N ARG A 3 -5.64 -6.32 -33.74
CA ARG A 3 -5.32 -5.86 -32.39
C ARG A 3 -3.83 -6.07 -32.17
N LEU A 4 -3.06 -4.99 -32.11
CA LEU A 4 -1.69 -5.01 -31.61
C LEU A 4 -1.75 -5.24 -30.10
N ALA A 5 -1.55 -6.47 -29.66
CA ALA A 5 -1.41 -6.80 -28.24
C ALA A 5 0.01 -6.43 -27.81
N CYS A 6 0.14 -5.62 -26.77
CA CYS A 6 1.41 -5.48 -26.04
C CYS A 6 1.82 -6.87 -25.55
N ALA A 7 3.05 -7.28 -25.83
CA ALA A 7 3.57 -8.58 -25.42
C ALA A 7 3.42 -8.75 -23.90
N SER A 8 2.81 -9.85 -23.48
CA SER A 8 2.71 -10.24 -22.08
C SER A 8 4.12 -10.46 -21.51
N PRO A 9 4.37 -10.12 -20.25
CA PRO A 9 5.63 -10.48 -19.61
C PRO A 9 5.77 -12.01 -19.54
N PRO A 10 7.01 -12.55 -19.52
CA PRO A 10 7.25 -13.99 -19.49
C PRO A 10 6.56 -14.62 -18.27
N SER A 11 5.77 -15.65 -18.52
CA SER A 11 5.20 -16.53 -17.50
C SER A 11 6.32 -17.31 -16.86
N TYR A 12 6.59 -17.11 -15.58
CA TYR A 12 7.43 -17.99 -14.79
C TYR A 12 6.73 -19.35 -14.65
N GLY A 13 7.43 -20.40 -15.11
CA GLY A 13 6.91 -21.74 -15.24
C GLY A 13 6.44 -22.34 -13.91
N GLU A 14 5.25 -22.92 -13.96
CA GLU A 14 4.77 -23.88 -12.97
C GLU A 14 5.48 -25.20 -13.18
N SER A 15 6.34 -25.61 -12.26
CA SER A 15 6.72 -26.99 -12.09
C SER A 15 5.70 -27.67 -11.18
N ALA A 16 4.90 -28.53 -11.77
CA ALA A 16 3.95 -29.39 -11.07
C ALA A 16 4.70 -30.53 -10.37
N GLU A 17 4.67 -30.59 -9.05
CA GLU A 17 4.85 -31.82 -8.30
C GLU A 17 3.61 -32.12 -7.47
N GLN A 18 3.04 -33.29 -7.74
CA GLN A 18 1.92 -33.89 -7.01
C GLN A 18 2.44 -34.45 -5.68
N GLY A 19 1.89 -33.96 -4.57
CA GLY A 19 2.11 -34.51 -3.24
C GLY A 19 0.88 -34.28 -2.37
N SER A 20 0.31 -35.36 -1.88
CA SER A 20 -0.96 -35.48 -1.18
C SER A 20 -1.06 -34.83 0.18
N ALA A 21 -2.31 -34.40 0.50
CA ALA A 21 -2.93 -34.24 1.80
C ALA A 21 -2.40 -33.18 2.75
N GLY A 22 -3.14 -32.11 2.80
CA GLY A 22 -3.17 -31.03 3.78
C GLY A 22 -3.88 -29.85 3.15
N GLU A 23 -5.15 -29.61 3.47
CA GLU A 23 -5.86 -28.41 3.04
C GLU A 23 -5.14 -27.18 3.61
N SER A 24 -4.10 -26.75 2.93
CA SER A 24 -3.45 -25.49 3.24
C SER A 24 -4.35 -24.36 2.74
N LEU A 25 -4.68 -23.45 3.62
CA LEU A 25 -5.34 -22.16 3.36
C LEU A 25 -4.68 -21.46 2.16
N ARG A 26 -5.28 -21.58 0.98
CA ARG A 26 -4.79 -20.87 -0.21
C ARG A 26 -5.05 -19.37 -0.07
N PRO A 27 -4.04 -18.51 -0.26
CA PRO A 27 -4.04 -17.10 0.17
C PRO A 27 -4.74 -16.11 -0.77
N GLU A 28 -5.48 -16.52 -1.79
CA GLU A 28 -5.84 -15.63 -2.90
C GLU A 28 -7.07 -14.73 -2.69
N THR A 29 -7.82 -14.87 -1.61
CA THR A 29 -9.13 -14.20 -1.48
C THR A 29 -9.21 -13.09 -0.45
N ALA A 30 -8.19 -12.75 0.25
CA ALA A 30 -8.37 -12.15 1.57
C ALA A 30 -7.77 -10.76 1.85
N LEU A 31 -7.20 -10.05 0.90
CA LEU A 31 -7.07 -8.58 0.93
C LEU A 31 -7.97 -7.94 -0.13
N ALA A 32 -9.07 -8.56 -0.38
CA ALA A 32 -10.03 -8.17 -1.37
C ALA A 32 -11.03 -7.11 -0.80
N THR A 33 -10.54 -5.93 -0.64
CA THR A 33 -11.12 -4.93 -1.54
C THR A 33 -10.66 -5.39 -2.91
N ALA A 34 -11.54 -6.00 -3.71
CA ALA A 34 -11.24 -6.74 -4.93
C ALA A 34 -9.89 -6.39 -5.58
N ARG A 35 -8.82 -7.12 -5.27
CA ARG A 35 -7.59 -7.15 -6.06
C ARG A 35 -7.79 -8.23 -7.10
N ALA A 36 -7.67 -7.86 -8.37
CA ALA A 36 -7.66 -8.86 -9.44
C ALA A 36 -6.48 -9.80 -9.24
N THR A 37 -6.73 -11.10 -9.40
CA THR A 37 -5.67 -12.09 -9.65
C THR A 37 -4.89 -11.64 -10.90
N PRO A 38 -3.56 -11.81 -10.96
CA PRO A 38 -2.81 -11.53 -12.18
C PRO A 38 -3.51 -12.19 -13.39
N GLY A 39 -3.94 -11.38 -14.37
CA GLY A 39 -4.63 -11.87 -15.57
C GLY A 39 -6.15 -11.74 -15.60
N LYS A 40 -6.84 -11.40 -14.51
CA LYS A 40 -8.30 -11.19 -14.53
C LYS A 40 -8.64 -9.72 -14.20
N ALA A 41 -9.10 -8.98 -15.21
CA ALA A 41 -9.60 -7.61 -15.00
C ALA A 41 -10.81 -7.62 -14.04
N LEU A 42 -10.76 -6.73 -13.05
CA LEU A 42 -11.90 -6.52 -12.15
C LEU A 42 -13.02 -5.79 -12.89
N ALA A 43 -14.22 -6.36 -12.92
CA ALA A 43 -15.39 -5.64 -13.41
C ALA A 43 -15.78 -4.53 -12.42
N VAL A 44 -15.67 -3.29 -12.85
CA VAL A 44 -16.08 -2.11 -12.06
C VAL A 44 -17.45 -1.66 -12.59
N PRO A 45 -18.51 -1.65 -11.77
CA PRO A 45 -19.82 -1.14 -12.20
C PRO A 45 -19.76 0.38 -12.41
N ASN A 46 -20.75 0.92 -13.10
CA ASN A 46 -20.90 2.38 -13.15
C ASN A 46 -21.25 2.90 -11.74
N ASP A 47 -20.32 3.66 -11.15
CA ASP A 47 -20.43 4.18 -9.78
C ASP A 47 -20.63 5.70 -9.82
N PRO A 48 -21.85 6.22 -9.53
CA PRO A 48 -22.13 7.65 -9.55
C PRO A 48 -21.29 8.47 -8.57
N ALA A 49 -20.78 7.86 -7.51
CA ALA A 49 -19.90 8.52 -6.55
C ALA A 49 -18.45 8.71 -7.08
N LEU A 50 -18.10 8.04 -8.18
CA LEU A 50 -16.78 8.15 -8.82
C LEU A 50 -16.92 8.85 -10.18
N PRO A 51 -16.74 10.18 -10.28
CA PRO A 51 -16.96 10.94 -11.52
C PRO A 51 -16.16 10.42 -12.71
N GLY A 52 -14.95 9.88 -12.45
CA GLY A 52 -14.09 9.31 -13.49
C GLY A 52 -14.43 7.88 -13.91
N CYS A 53 -15.46 7.25 -13.35
CA CYS A 53 -15.81 5.86 -13.68
C CYS A 53 -16.08 5.64 -15.17
N ALA A 54 -16.64 6.63 -15.87
CA ALA A 54 -16.85 6.60 -17.31
C ALA A 54 -15.56 6.34 -18.12
N LEU A 55 -14.40 6.79 -17.61
CA LEU A 55 -13.11 6.58 -18.26
C LEU A 55 -12.70 5.09 -18.28
N LEU A 56 -13.25 4.25 -17.40
CA LEU A 56 -12.97 2.82 -17.39
C LEU A 56 -13.72 2.08 -18.53
N HIS A 57 -14.86 2.64 -18.95
CA HIS A 57 -15.78 2.00 -19.91
C HIS A 57 -15.71 2.58 -21.33
N GLN A 58 -15.30 3.84 -21.47
CA GLN A 58 -15.29 4.57 -22.74
C GLN A 58 -13.86 4.82 -23.22
N SER A 59 -13.38 4.00 -24.15
CA SER A 59 -11.99 4.01 -24.63
C SER A 59 -11.59 5.33 -25.29
N GLU A 60 -12.44 5.88 -26.16
CA GLU A 60 -12.16 7.16 -26.84
C GLU A 60 -12.08 8.33 -25.86
N LEU A 61 -13.07 8.43 -24.92
CA LEU A 61 -13.04 9.45 -23.88
C LEU A 61 -11.79 9.32 -23.01
N ARG A 62 -11.45 8.09 -22.59
CA ARG A 62 -10.25 7.80 -21.81
C ARG A 62 -8.99 8.25 -22.54
N THR A 63 -8.80 7.83 -23.81
CA THR A 63 -7.62 8.19 -24.61
C THR A 63 -7.51 9.71 -24.78
N LYS A 64 -8.61 10.41 -25.07
CA LYS A 64 -8.66 11.88 -25.20
C LYS A 64 -8.26 12.57 -23.88
N VAL A 65 -8.84 12.14 -22.75
CA VAL A 65 -8.51 12.73 -21.44
C VAL A 65 -7.06 12.44 -21.05
N THR A 66 -6.61 11.21 -21.24
CA THR A 66 -5.24 10.78 -20.90
C THR A 66 -4.21 11.52 -21.76
N SER A 67 -4.43 11.67 -23.07
CA SER A 67 -3.54 12.42 -23.97
C SER A 67 -3.37 13.87 -23.50
N ARG A 68 -4.48 14.53 -23.15
CA ARG A 68 -4.44 15.91 -22.62
C ARG A 68 -3.63 15.98 -21.31
N LEU A 69 -3.87 15.03 -20.39
CA LEU A 69 -3.24 15.04 -19.06
C LEU A 69 -1.75 14.70 -19.11
N LEU A 70 -1.33 13.89 -20.05
CA LEU A 70 0.06 13.45 -20.20
C LEU A 70 0.86 14.27 -21.21
N ALA A 71 0.30 15.33 -21.80
CA ALA A 71 0.95 16.14 -22.82
C ALA A 71 2.35 16.65 -22.43
N ASN A 72 2.56 17.00 -21.15
CA ASN A 72 3.85 17.45 -20.64
C ASN A 72 4.81 16.29 -20.24
N TRP A 73 4.31 15.06 -20.20
CA TRP A 73 5.10 13.86 -19.89
C TRP A 73 5.53 13.13 -21.16
N LEU A 74 4.71 13.21 -22.19
CA LEU A 74 5.06 12.72 -23.52
C LEU A 74 6.16 13.62 -24.14
N GLY A 75 7.05 13.03 -24.91
CA GLY A 75 8.04 13.76 -25.67
C GLY A 75 7.40 14.63 -26.77
N PRO A 76 8.12 15.60 -27.31
CA PRO A 76 7.58 16.59 -28.28
C PRO A 76 7.06 15.96 -29.58
N ASN A 77 7.54 14.77 -29.95
CA ASN A 77 7.10 14.03 -31.14
C ASN A 77 6.28 12.78 -30.79
N GLU A 78 6.00 12.55 -29.51
CA GLU A 78 5.25 11.39 -29.06
C GLU A 78 3.75 11.64 -29.13
N GLN A 79 3.02 10.69 -29.68
CA GLN A 79 1.56 10.74 -29.76
C GLN A 79 0.95 9.52 -29.07
N LEU A 80 0.04 9.76 -28.13
CA LEU A 80 -0.80 8.69 -27.57
C LEU A 80 -1.85 8.29 -28.61
N LEU A 81 -1.75 7.04 -29.08
CA LEU A 81 -2.68 6.46 -30.06
C LEU A 81 -3.88 5.82 -29.39
N GLU A 82 -3.65 5.03 -28.36
CA GLU A 82 -4.67 4.25 -27.66
C GLU A 82 -4.31 4.14 -26.17
N SER A 83 -5.34 3.97 -25.34
CA SER A 83 -5.17 3.61 -23.93
C SER A 83 -6.16 2.53 -23.54
N SER A 84 -5.71 1.57 -22.72
CA SER A 84 -6.57 0.57 -22.08
C SER A 84 -6.47 0.72 -20.56
N ALA A 85 -7.56 0.35 -19.86
CA ALA A 85 -7.62 0.43 -18.39
C ALA A 85 -7.90 -0.95 -17.82
N VAL A 86 -7.05 -1.40 -16.88
CA VAL A 86 -7.19 -2.67 -16.18
C VAL A 86 -7.36 -2.40 -14.69
N PRO A 87 -8.60 -2.35 -14.17
CA PRO A 87 -8.84 -2.16 -12.75
C PRO A 87 -8.35 -3.36 -11.94
N TRP A 88 -7.64 -3.08 -10.82
CA TRP A 88 -7.20 -4.12 -9.87
C TRP A 88 -7.72 -3.91 -8.45
N ARG A 89 -8.26 -2.72 -8.13
CA ARG A 89 -8.84 -2.44 -6.82
C ARG A 89 -10.01 -1.49 -6.96
N TYR A 90 -11.17 -1.89 -6.48
CA TYR A 90 -12.35 -1.06 -6.43
C TYR A 90 -12.96 -1.09 -5.03
N VAL A 91 -13.27 0.07 -4.50
CA VAL A 91 -13.99 0.27 -3.23
C VAL A 91 -15.22 1.12 -3.54
N PRO A 92 -16.43 0.53 -3.53
CA PRO A 92 -17.66 1.23 -3.90
C PRO A 92 -17.82 2.58 -3.20
N GLY A 93 -18.19 3.60 -3.95
CA GLY A 93 -18.40 4.95 -3.44
C GLY A 93 -17.16 5.68 -2.93
N LYS A 94 -15.94 5.11 -3.08
CA LYS A 94 -14.72 5.68 -2.50
C LYS A 94 -13.60 5.85 -3.51
N ARG A 95 -13.14 4.78 -4.15
CA ARG A 95 -11.98 4.81 -5.06
C ARG A 95 -11.91 3.61 -5.99
N CYS A 96 -11.24 3.79 -7.12
CA CYS A 96 -10.82 2.71 -8.01
C CYS A 96 -9.37 2.94 -8.44
N ASN A 97 -8.53 1.91 -8.31
CA ASN A 97 -7.16 1.91 -8.81
C ASN A 97 -7.09 1.00 -10.04
N PHE A 98 -6.39 1.45 -11.07
CA PHE A 98 -6.27 0.72 -12.33
C PHE A 98 -4.91 0.98 -12.99
N GLN A 99 -4.46 0.03 -13.79
CA GLN A 99 -3.35 0.19 -14.71
C GLN A 99 -3.89 0.85 -15.98
N LEU A 100 -3.21 1.85 -16.47
CA LEU A 100 -3.35 2.34 -17.83
C LEU A 100 -2.20 1.80 -18.67
N GLU A 101 -2.52 1.11 -19.73
CA GLU A 101 -1.59 0.75 -20.79
C GLU A 101 -1.74 1.77 -21.91
N LEU A 102 -0.64 2.35 -22.33
CA LEU A 102 -0.56 3.44 -23.29
C LEU A 102 0.19 2.96 -24.53
N VAL A 103 -0.47 3.02 -25.69
CA VAL A 103 0.16 2.77 -26.96
C VAL A 103 0.61 4.13 -27.53
N ILE A 104 1.92 4.33 -27.64
CA ILE A 104 2.53 5.61 -28.00
C ILE A 104 3.32 5.45 -29.30
N ALA A 105 3.10 6.36 -30.25
CA ALA A 105 3.96 6.54 -31.41
C ALA A 105 5.07 7.53 -31.03
N PRO A 106 6.36 7.11 -30.95
CA PRO A 106 7.45 8.00 -30.54
C PRO A 106 7.84 9.01 -31.61
N ALA A 107 7.64 8.68 -32.90
CA ALA A 107 7.82 9.56 -34.06
C ALA A 107 7.10 9.00 -35.29
N PRO A 108 6.82 9.79 -36.32
CA PRO A 108 6.25 9.29 -37.56
C PRO A 108 7.10 8.16 -38.16
N GLY A 109 6.48 6.99 -38.38
CA GLY A 109 7.14 5.82 -38.97
C GLY A 109 7.98 4.95 -38.01
N ALA A 110 8.13 5.34 -36.76
CA ALA A 110 8.76 4.52 -35.73
C ALA A 110 7.82 3.43 -35.19
N ALA A 111 8.40 2.36 -34.65
CA ALA A 111 7.62 1.32 -33.98
C ALA A 111 6.91 1.90 -32.73
N VAL A 112 5.68 1.49 -32.51
CA VAL A 112 4.91 1.90 -31.33
C VAL A 112 5.51 1.33 -30.06
N GLU A 113 5.43 2.10 -28.97
CA GLU A 113 5.83 1.69 -27.64
C GLU A 113 4.62 1.49 -26.74
N CYS A 114 4.71 0.52 -25.83
CA CYS A 114 3.75 0.33 -24.75
C CYS A 114 4.34 0.85 -23.45
N ARG A 115 3.68 1.81 -22.81
CA ARG A 115 4.04 2.32 -21.48
C ARG A 115 2.90 2.12 -20.48
N ARG A 116 3.25 1.96 -19.22
CA ARG A 116 2.29 1.79 -18.13
C ARG A 116 2.30 2.98 -17.19
N VAL A 117 1.10 3.37 -16.74
CA VAL A 117 0.93 4.35 -15.66
C VAL A 117 -0.17 3.88 -14.71
N ILE A 118 -0.14 4.37 -13.49
CA ILE A 118 -1.17 4.10 -12.49
C ILE A 118 -2.25 5.18 -12.59
N GLY A 119 -3.51 4.76 -12.70
CA GLY A 119 -4.68 5.61 -12.54
C GLY A 119 -5.36 5.35 -11.19
N LYS A 120 -5.66 6.42 -10.45
CA LYS A 120 -6.45 6.36 -9.22
C LYS A 120 -7.64 7.30 -9.34
N LEU A 121 -8.85 6.76 -9.31
CA LEU A 121 -10.10 7.52 -9.22
C LEU A 121 -10.51 7.65 -7.76
N TYR A 122 -11.02 8.83 -7.39
CA TYR A 122 -11.51 9.12 -6.06
C TYR A 122 -12.92 9.72 -6.11
N ALA A 123 -13.71 9.47 -5.07
CA ALA A 123 -15.02 10.14 -4.92
C ALA A 123 -14.89 11.62 -4.55
N LYS A 124 -13.78 12.02 -3.93
CA LYS A 124 -13.49 13.38 -3.46
C LYS A 124 -12.10 13.83 -3.90
N ASP A 125 -11.72 15.07 -3.57
CA ASP A 125 -10.42 15.68 -3.95
C ASP A 125 -9.22 15.13 -3.17
N HIS A 126 -9.28 13.85 -2.77
CA HIS A 126 -8.15 13.21 -2.08
C HIS A 126 -6.92 13.11 -2.99
N GLY A 127 -7.12 12.77 -4.26
CA GLY A 127 -6.05 12.68 -5.26
C GLY A 127 -5.25 13.97 -5.44
N ALA A 128 -5.89 15.15 -5.31
CA ALA A 128 -5.18 16.43 -5.34
C ALA A 128 -4.19 16.61 -4.19
N LYS A 129 -4.53 16.06 -3.00
CA LYS A 129 -3.63 16.09 -1.84
C LYS A 129 -2.45 15.17 -2.04
N VAL A 130 -2.69 13.94 -2.52
CA VAL A 130 -1.64 12.96 -2.84
C VAL A 130 -0.72 13.50 -3.93
N TYR A 131 -1.28 14.09 -4.99
CA TYR A 131 -0.51 14.72 -6.07
C TYR A 131 0.51 15.75 -5.53
N ARG A 132 0.03 16.74 -4.77
CA ARG A 132 0.90 17.79 -4.21
C ARG A 132 1.94 17.25 -3.23
N MET A 133 1.56 16.29 -2.40
CA MET A 133 2.45 15.67 -1.44
C MET A 133 3.59 14.89 -2.14
N LEU A 134 3.29 14.13 -3.19
CA LEU A 134 4.31 13.42 -3.98
C LEU A 134 5.26 14.40 -4.68
N GLN A 135 4.77 15.57 -5.14
CA GLN A 135 5.63 16.64 -5.65
C GLN A 135 6.58 17.16 -4.56
N ASP A 136 6.06 17.38 -3.34
CA ASP A 136 6.88 17.82 -2.20
C ASP A 136 7.95 16.77 -1.84
N PHE A 137 7.62 15.47 -1.78
CA PHE A 137 8.61 14.42 -1.54
C PHE A 137 9.69 14.38 -2.63
N ARG A 138 9.29 14.49 -3.87
CA ARG A 138 10.23 14.49 -5.00
C ARG A 138 11.21 15.69 -4.93
N SER A 139 10.74 16.87 -4.53
CA SER A 139 11.60 18.05 -4.32
C SER A 139 12.49 17.91 -3.07
N HIS A 140 12.17 17.01 -2.14
CA HIS A 140 12.97 16.69 -0.95
C HIS A 140 13.77 15.38 -1.10
N GLY A 141 14.22 15.09 -2.32
CA GLY A 141 15.22 14.06 -2.60
C GLY A 141 14.65 12.67 -2.96
N PHE A 142 13.33 12.52 -3.15
CA PHE A 142 12.73 11.25 -3.59
C PHE A 142 12.50 11.16 -5.11
N ALA A 143 13.04 12.10 -5.89
CA ALA A 143 12.94 12.09 -7.34
C ALA A 143 14.06 11.28 -8.03
N ARG A 144 15.21 11.10 -7.37
CA ARG A 144 16.42 10.46 -7.90
C ARG A 144 17.16 9.71 -6.80
N GLY A 145 18.06 8.80 -7.20
CA GLY A 145 18.88 8.02 -6.27
C GLY A 145 18.19 6.76 -5.81
N ARG A 146 18.70 6.15 -4.72
CA ARG A 146 18.29 4.81 -4.25
C ARG A 146 16.82 4.74 -3.78
N PHE A 147 16.30 5.79 -3.13
CA PHE A 147 14.99 5.80 -2.48
C PHE A 147 14.04 6.77 -3.18
N LEU A 148 12.98 6.24 -3.76
CA LEU A 148 12.08 6.95 -4.67
C LEU A 148 10.63 6.91 -4.18
N VAL A 149 9.83 7.83 -4.74
CA VAL A 149 8.37 7.76 -4.78
C VAL A 149 7.89 7.87 -6.23
N PRO A 150 6.71 7.37 -6.60
CA PRO A 150 6.15 7.54 -7.92
C PRO A 150 6.10 9.02 -8.31
N GLN A 151 6.36 9.31 -9.59
CA GLN A 151 6.16 10.67 -10.10
C GLN A 151 4.67 10.93 -10.27
N PRO A 152 4.11 11.99 -9.66
CA PRO A 152 2.77 12.44 -9.98
C PRO A 152 2.79 13.13 -11.35
N LEU A 153 2.09 12.53 -12.33
CA LEU A 153 2.06 12.99 -13.71
C LEU A 153 0.99 14.07 -13.90
N ALA A 154 -0.22 13.82 -13.42
CA ALA A 154 -1.33 14.74 -13.51
C ALA A 154 -2.39 14.47 -12.42
N TYR A 155 -3.14 15.52 -12.07
CA TYR A 155 -4.40 15.40 -11.36
C TYR A 155 -5.48 16.17 -12.10
N ASP A 156 -6.58 15.51 -12.41
CA ASP A 156 -7.76 16.14 -13.02
C ASP A 156 -8.90 16.27 -11.99
N ALA A 157 -9.32 17.51 -11.73
CA ALA A 157 -10.35 17.80 -10.73
C ALA A 157 -11.75 17.43 -11.18
N GLN A 158 -12.04 17.42 -12.49
CA GLN A 158 -13.34 17.03 -13.04
C GLN A 158 -13.58 15.53 -12.86
N TRP A 159 -12.58 14.72 -13.21
CA TRP A 159 -12.65 13.27 -13.15
C TRP A 159 -12.18 12.70 -11.81
N LYS A 160 -11.67 13.55 -10.89
CA LYS A 160 -11.01 13.11 -9.65
C LYS A 160 -9.95 12.04 -9.90
N LEU A 161 -9.25 12.18 -11.03
CA LEU A 161 -8.25 11.23 -11.54
C LEU A 161 -6.85 11.70 -11.20
N LEU A 162 -6.10 10.85 -10.51
CA LEU A 162 -4.66 10.98 -10.30
C LEU A 162 -3.93 9.99 -11.21
N LEU A 163 -2.94 10.49 -11.98
CA LEU A 163 -2.04 9.67 -12.78
C LEU A 163 -0.64 9.70 -12.16
N LEU A 164 -0.04 8.52 -12.02
CA LEU A 164 1.29 8.31 -11.46
C LEU A 164 2.13 7.44 -12.39
N THR A 165 3.45 7.60 -12.37
CA THR A 165 4.34 6.66 -13.06
C THR A 165 4.17 5.26 -12.47
N TRP A 166 4.28 4.26 -13.34
CA TRP A 166 4.40 2.86 -12.92
C TRP A 166 5.78 2.64 -12.28
N ALA A 167 5.84 1.90 -11.18
CA ALA A 167 7.09 1.45 -10.61
C ALA A 167 7.38 0.04 -11.14
N GLU A 168 8.38 -0.06 -12.00
CA GLU A 168 8.87 -1.35 -12.50
C GLU A 168 9.69 -2.04 -11.40
N GLY A 169 9.66 -3.37 -11.38
CA GLY A 169 10.43 -4.18 -10.43
C GLY A 169 9.59 -5.19 -9.68
N GLU A 170 10.14 -5.69 -8.59
CA GLU A 170 9.57 -6.75 -7.77
C GLU A 170 9.15 -6.25 -6.40
N LEU A 171 7.97 -6.66 -5.94
CA LEU A 171 7.47 -6.32 -4.61
C LEU A 171 8.29 -7.02 -3.52
N LEU A 172 8.59 -6.34 -2.41
CA LEU A 172 9.25 -6.96 -1.26
C LEU A 172 8.50 -8.18 -0.76
N ARG A 173 7.16 -8.19 -0.82
CA ARG A 173 6.37 -9.37 -0.50
C ARG A 173 6.75 -10.59 -1.35
N SER A 174 6.94 -10.42 -2.66
CA SER A 174 7.32 -11.52 -3.55
C SER A 174 8.73 -12.02 -3.23
N LEU A 175 9.67 -11.10 -2.98
CA LEU A 175 11.03 -11.44 -2.54
C LEU A 175 11.04 -12.23 -1.22
N LEU A 176 10.25 -11.81 -0.23
CA LEU A 176 10.10 -12.50 1.07
C LEU A 176 9.49 -13.91 0.96
N LEU A 177 8.71 -14.15 -0.07
CA LEU A 177 8.08 -15.46 -0.32
C LEU A 177 8.90 -16.34 -1.25
N GLY A 178 9.95 -15.82 -1.87
CA GLY A 178 10.94 -16.56 -2.64
C GLY A 178 12.04 -17.15 -1.77
N ASP A 179 13.02 -17.78 -2.43
CA ASP A 179 14.13 -18.48 -1.76
C ASP A 179 15.41 -17.62 -1.65
N SER A 180 15.36 -16.36 -2.11
CA SER A 180 16.52 -15.46 -2.10
C SER A 180 16.74 -14.82 -0.73
N ASP A 181 18.01 -14.54 -0.37
CA ASP A 181 18.31 -13.71 0.79
C ASP A 181 17.78 -12.29 0.60
N VAL A 182 16.94 -11.86 1.53
CA VAL A 182 16.29 -10.54 1.53
C VAL A 182 16.90 -9.58 2.55
N SER A 183 17.96 -9.96 3.23
CA SER A 183 18.57 -9.19 4.32
C SER A 183 18.86 -7.75 3.92
N GLU A 184 19.53 -7.53 2.79
CA GLU A 184 19.84 -6.20 2.28
C GLU A 184 18.56 -5.42 1.93
N ARG A 185 17.53 -6.09 1.38
CA ARG A 185 16.27 -5.45 1.01
C ARG A 185 15.47 -4.97 2.24
N ILE A 186 15.57 -5.68 3.33
CA ILE A 186 14.97 -5.28 4.62
C ILE A 186 15.67 -4.04 5.19
N GLU A 187 17.01 -4.00 5.12
CA GLU A 187 17.78 -2.83 5.56
C GLU A 187 17.52 -1.61 4.66
N GLU A 188 17.39 -1.81 3.34
CA GLU A 188 16.98 -0.77 2.41
C GLU A 188 15.59 -0.21 2.72
N ALA A 189 14.64 -1.07 3.08
CA ALA A 189 13.29 -0.64 3.50
C ALA A 189 13.35 0.25 4.75
N ALA A 190 14.19 -0.13 5.73
CA ALA A 190 14.44 0.70 6.92
C ALA A 190 15.09 2.05 6.55
N GLY A 191 16.06 2.05 5.64
CA GLY A 191 16.72 3.25 5.13
C GLY A 191 15.76 4.18 4.39
N TRP A 192 14.86 3.64 3.58
CA TRP A 192 13.82 4.40 2.90
C TRP A 192 12.89 5.10 3.91
N LEU A 193 12.47 4.37 4.93
CA LEU A 193 11.58 4.89 5.97
C LEU A 193 12.27 5.97 6.81
N LEU A 194 13.55 5.79 7.16
CA LEU A 194 14.37 6.80 7.82
C LEU A 194 14.42 8.09 7.00
N LYS A 195 14.66 7.99 5.70
CA LYS A 195 14.66 9.14 4.80
C LYS A 195 13.31 9.86 4.81
N LEU A 196 12.19 9.14 4.78
CA LEU A 196 10.85 9.74 4.88
C LEU A 196 10.70 10.53 6.17
N HIS A 197 11.00 9.92 7.31
CA HIS A 197 10.83 10.55 8.62
C HIS A 197 11.75 11.77 8.85
N GLN A 198 12.81 11.89 8.07
CA GLN A 198 13.82 12.94 8.18
C GLN A 198 13.82 13.94 7.00
N CYS A 199 12.96 13.78 6.01
CA CYS A 199 13.01 14.54 4.75
C CYS A 199 12.66 16.03 4.88
N GLY A 200 12.12 16.47 6.01
CA GLY A 200 11.81 17.88 6.25
C GLY A 200 10.53 18.40 5.56
N VAL A 201 9.77 17.55 4.88
CA VAL A 201 8.46 17.94 4.34
C VAL A 201 7.53 18.30 5.49
N THR A 202 6.94 19.51 5.43
CA THR A 202 6.05 20.04 6.47
C THR A 202 4.59 20.08 6.04
N ARG A 203 4.32 20.00 4.72
CA ARG A 203 2.98 20.00 4.16
C ARG A 203 2.30 18.66 4.40
N GLY A 204 1.03 18.71 4.74
CA GLY A 204 0.19 17.51 4.86
C GLY A 204 -0.66 17.54 6.14
N PRO A 205 -1.64 16.65 6.22
CA PRO A 205 -2.49 16.57 7.40
C PRO A 205 -1.72 16.00 8.59
N ARG A 206 -2.03 16.52 9.78
CA ARG A 206 -1.50 16.02 11.06
C ARG A 206 -2.50 15.07 11.70
N LEU A 207 -1.98 14.03 12.34
CA LEU A 207 -2.75 13.14 13.19
C LEU A 207 -2.29 13.31 14.63
N THR A 208 -3.24 13.38 15.55
CA THR A 208 -2.95 13.33 17.00
C THR A 208 -3.22 11.94 17.53
N PHE A 209 -2.57 11.55 18.62
CA PHE A 209 -2.83 10.27 19.27
C PHE A 209 -4.30 10.16 19.70
N ARG A 210 -4.89 11.23 20.23
CA ARG A 210 -6.33 11.28 20.59
C ARG A 210 -7.22 10.95 19.38
N ARG A 211 -6.93 11.51 18.21
CA ARG A 211 -7.70 11.20 16.99
C ARG A 211 -7.52 9.76 16.52
N HIS A 212 -6.33 9.21 16.73
CA HIS A 212 -6.07 7.80 16.44
C HIS A 212 -6.86 6.87 17.39
N LEU A 213 -6.91 7.19 18.71
CA LEU A 213 -7.76 6.46 19.66
C LEU A 213 -9.24 6.47 19.25
N GLN A 214 -9.77 7.60 18.78
CA GLN A 214 -11.14 7.66 18.26
C GLN A 214 -11.36 6.70 17.08
N THR A 215 -10.35 6.54 16.21
CA THR A 215 -10.41 5.57 15.11
C THR A 215 -10.39 4.13 15.63
N LEU A 216 -9.55 3.83 16.62
CA LEU A 216 -9.52 2.50 17.24
C LEU A 216 -10.84 2.17 17.95
N ALA A 217 -11.46 3.14 18.63
CA ALA A 217 -12.77 2.95 19.27
C ALA A 217 -13.87 2.63 18.24
N GLN A 218 -13.86 3.31 17.08
CA GLN A 218 -14.77 2.99 15.98
C GLN A 218 -14.50 1.59 15.38
N GLN A 219 -13.23 1.21 15.28
CA GLN A 219 -12.85 -0.13 14.82
C GLN A 219 -13.28 -1.21 15.80
N LYS A 220 -13.09 -0.98 17.12
CA LYS A 220 -13.57 -1.83 18.21
C LYS A 220 -15.06 -2.11 18.08
N GLN A 221 -15.87 -1.05 17.95
CA GLN A 221 -17.30 -1.19 17.79
C GLN A 221 -17.66 -2.10 16.61
N ARG A 222 -17.04 -1.88 15.45
CA ARG A 222 -17.33 -2.67 14.24
C ARG A 222 -16.84 -4.12 14.34
N VAL A 223 -15.78 -4.40 15.08
CA VAL A 223 -15.37 -5.78 15.36
C VAL A 223 -16.38 -6.44 16.30
N GLY A 224 -16.82 -5.76 17.36
CA GLY A 224 -17.82 -6.26 18.30
C GLY A 224 -19.17 -6.62 17.64
N GLU A 225 -19.58 -5.86 16.58
CA GLU A 225 -20.78 -6.17 15.79
C GLU A 225 -20.70 -7.51 15.04
N VAL A 226 -19.50 -7.96 14.65
CA VAL A 226 -19.28 -9.20 13.86
C VAL A 226 -18.65 -10.33 14.68
N TYR A 227 -18.00 -9.99 15.82
CA TYR A 227 -17.32 -10.92 16.72
C TYR A 227 -17.49 -10.48 18.18
N PRO A 228 -18.72 -10.62 18.76
CA PRO A 228 -19.04 -10.17 20.11
C PRO A 228 -18.15 -10.80 21.20
N GLU A 229 -17.69 -12.02 20.99
CA GLU A 229 -16.85 -12.77 21.95
C GLU A 229 -15.50 -12.07 22.21
N SER A 230 -15.02 -11.23 21.26
CA SER A 230 -13.77 -10.48 21.39
C SER A 230 -13.94 -9.14 22.13
N ASP A 231 -15.17 -8.68 22.41
CA ASP A 231 -15.44 -7.31 22.88
C ASP A 231 -14.73 -6.94 24.19
N GLY A 232 -14.72 -7.85 25.17
CA GLY A 232 -14.04 -7.64 26.44
C GLY A 232 -12.51 -7.47 26.29
N LEU A 233 -11.89 -8.26 25.41
CA LEU A 233 -10.46 -8.15 25.13
C LEU A 233 -10.15 -6.84 24.37
N LEU A 234 -10.97 -6.47 23.41
CA LEU A 234 -10.82 -5.22 22.66
C LEU A 234 -10.97 -3.99 23.57
N GLU A 235 -11.89 -4.02 24.53
CA GLU A 235 -12.07 -2.94 25.52
C GLU A 235 -10.84 -2.80 26.43
N ASP A 236 -10.33 -3.94 26.95
CA ASP A 236 -9.12 -3.93 27.78
C ASP A 236 -7.90 -3.39 27.01
N LEU A 237 -7.71 -3.84 25.77
CA LEU A 237 -6.63 -3.38 24.90
C LEU A 237 -6.74 -1.87 24.62
N LEU A 238 -7.92 -1.38 24.29
CA LEU A 238 -8.13 0.06 23.99
C LEU A 238 -7.78 0.92 25.22
N ARG A 239 -8.25 0.53 26.41
CA ARG A 239 -7.95 1.23 27.68
C ARG A 239 -6.44 1.24 27.99
N ARG A 240 -5.74 0.11 27.80
CA ARG A 240 -4.29 0.00 28.02
C ARG A 240 -3.50 0.81 26.99
N ILE A 241 -3.91 0.81 25.73
CA ILE A 241 -3.32 1.64 24.66
C ILE A 241 -3.48 3.11 25.03
N GLU A 242 -4.67 3.55 25.46
CA GLU A 242 -4.93 4.93 25.87
C GLU A 242 -4.05 5.35 27.05
N GLY A 243 -4.03 4.60 28.13
CA GLY A 243 -3.23 4.91 29.31
C GLY A 243 -1.74 5.01 28.99
N ARG A 244 -1.18 4.08 28.22
CA ARG A 244 0.23 4.13 27.82
C ARG A 244 0.53 5.26 26.83
N GLY A 245 -0.38 5.56 25.91
CA GLY A 245 -0.19 6.61 24.93
C GLY A 245 -0.17 8.00 25.57
N VAL A 246 -0.97 8.23 26.61
CA VAL A 246 -0.92 9.47 27.40
C VAL A 246 0.43 9.59 28.10
N ALA A 247 0.92 8.53 28.73
CA ALA A 247 2.20 8.52 29.43
C ALA A 247 3.42 8.69 28.49
N LEU A 248 3.30 8.28 27.22
CA LEU A 248 4.37 8.36 26.22
C LEU A 248 4.24 9.58 25.28
N SER A 249 3.48 10.61 25.68
CA SER A 249 3.33 11.86 24.93
C SER A 249 4.66 12.64 24.85
N GLY A 250 4.72 13.66 23.98
CA GLY A 250 5.91 14.54 23.86
C GLY A 250 6.86 14.18 22.72
N TRP A 251 6.45 13.33 21.77
CA TRP A 251 7.23 13.01 20.56
C TRP A 251 7.09 14.09 19.48
N THR A 252 8.10 14.16 18.60
CA THR A 252 8.08 15.06 17.45
C THR A 252 7.32 14.44 16.27
N SER A 253 6.28 15.14 15.78
CA SER A 253 5.52 14.72 14.60
C SER A 253 6.38 14.78 13.34
N ARG A 254 6.46 13.70 12.60
CA ARG A 254 7.23 13.54 11.36
C ARG A 254 6.33 13.10 10.20
N PRO A 255 6.75 13.30 8.95
CA PRO A 255 6.10 12.62 7.81
C PRO A 255 6.03 11.12 8.05
N THR A 256 4.85 10.52 8.02
CA THR A 256 4.64 9.06 8.17
C THR A 256 3.80 8.53 7.03
N HIS A 257 4.17 7.36 6.54
CA HIS A 257 3.47 6.69 5.43
C HIS A 257 2.08 6.18 5.86
N ARG A 258 1.98 5.64 7.06
CA ARG A 258 0.77 5.11 7.70
C ARG A 258 0.25 3.79 7.12
N ASP A 259 0.82 3.34 6.01
CA ASP A 259 0.52 2.05 5.37
C ASP A 259 1.81 1.41 4.80
N PHE A 260 2.96 1.64 5.47
CA PHE A 260 4.26 1.09 5.08
C PHE A 260 4.28 -0.41 5.31
N SER A 261 4.36 -1.19 4.24
CA SER A 261 4.26 -2.65 4.28
C SER A 261 4.99 -3.29 3.10
N PRO A 262 5.34 -4.59 3.15
CA PRO A 262 5.97 -5.30 2.03
C PRO A 262 5.20 -5.24 0.70
N ASP A 263 3.89 -5.05 0.74
CA ASP A 263 3.03 -4.88 -0.44
C ASP A 263 3.19 -3.54 -1.16
N HIS A 264 3.84 -2.57 -0.54
CA HIS A 264 3.99 -1.20 -1.06
C HIS A 264 5.44 -0.84 -1.39
N LEU A 265 6.36 -1.80 -1.40
CA LEU A 265 7.79 -1.60 -1.67
C LEU A 265 8.21 -2.36 -2.92
N VAL A 266 8.65 -1.62 -3.95
CA VAL A 266 9.09 -2.16 -5.24
C VAL A 266 10.58 -1.95 -5.40
N PHE A 267 11.30 -3.04 -5.64
CA PHE A 267 12.75 -3.05 -5.89
C PHE A 267 13.06 -3.20 -7.36
N ASN A 268 13.93 -2.36 -7.89
CA ASN A 268 14.40 -2.43 -9.28
C ASN A 268 15.82 -1.86 -9.41
N GLY A 269 16.78 -2.70 -9.79
CA GLY A 269 18.13 -2.27 -10.18
C GLY A 269 18.84 -1.36 -9.16
N GLY A 270 18.73 -1.64 -7.87
CA GLY A 270 19.32 -0.83 -6.79
C GLY A 270 18.47 0.37 -6.35
N HIS A 271 17.24 0.49 -6.86
CA HIS A 271 16.26 1.48 -6.44
C HIS A 271 15.12 0.83 -5.64
N LEU A 272 14.68 1.51 -4.60
CA LEU A 272 13.47 1.19 -3.84
C LEU A 272 12.44 2.30 -4.01
N THR A 273 11.29 1.96 -4.56
CA THR A 273 10.14 2.87 -4.68
C THR A 273 9.05 2.45 -3.71
N ALA A 274 8.65 3.34 -2.79
CA ALA A 274 7.47 3.09 -1.97
C ALA A 274 6.20 3.66 -2.63
N LEU A 275 5.11 2.89 -2.51
CA LEU A 275 3.82 3.13 -3.16
C LEU A 275 2.74 3.46 -2.11
N ASP A 276 1.59 3.96 -2.59
CA ASP A 276 0.33 4.13 -1.86
C ASP A 276 0.38 5.06 -0.62
N PHE A 277 0.52 6.36 -0.89
CA PHE A 277 0.54 7.43 0.12
C PHE A 277 -0.86 7.94 0.51
N ASP A 278 -1.92 7.21 0.25
CA ASP A 278 -3.29 7.64 0.54
C ASP A 278 -3.52 7.89 2.04
N GLU A 279 -2.83 7.15 2.91
CA GLU A 279 -2.94 7.26 4.37
C GLU A 279 -1.92 8.21 5.01
N PHE A 280 -1.07 8.86 4.20
CA PHE A 280 -0.02 9.75 4.70
C PHE A 280 -0.53 10.77 5.73
N ARG A 281 0.23 10.94 6.82
CA ARG A 281 0.00 11.97 7.86
C ARG A 281 1.35 12.40 8.46
N HIS A 282 1.36 13.56 9.08
CA HIS A 282 2.39 13.85 10.08
C HIS A 282 1.97 13.18 11.39
N TYR A 283 2.78 12.26 11.89
CA TYR A 283 2.49 11.48 13.09
C TYR A 283 3.77 11.02 13.78
N ASP A 284 3.65 10.16 14.80
CA ASP A 284 4.80 9.52 15.45
C ASP A 284 5.44 8.50 14.48
N PRO A 285 6.74 8.63 14.17
CA PRO A 285 7.43 7.71 13.25
C PRO A 285 7.46 6.25 13.72
N MET A 286 7.38 5.99 15.05
CA MET A 286 7.34 4.61 15.56
C MET A 286 6.12 3.83 15.08
N PHE A 287 5.06 4.53 14.64
CA PHE A 287 3.90 3.88 14.06
C PHE A 287 4.24 3.10 12.78
N ASP A 288 5.00 3.70 11.85
CA ASP A 288 5.35 3.03 10.59
C ASP A 288 6.26 1.83 10.81
N VAL A 289 7.19 1.93 11.77
CA VAL A 289 8.06 0.81 12.16
C VAL A 289 7.23 -0.36 12.67
N ALA A 290 6.33 -0.09 13.61
CA ALA A 290 5.43 -1.09 14.17
C ALA A 290 4.48 -1.69 13.10
N HIS A 291 3.98 -0.84 12.21
CA HIS A 291 3.08 -1.26 11.13
C HIS A 291 3.76 -2.23 10.16
N PHE A 292 5.00 -1.94 9.76
CA PHE A 292 5.78 -2.83 8.91
C PHE A 292 6.02 -4.19 9.58
N MET A 293 6.47 -4.20 10.84
CA MET A 293 6.67 -5.44 11.61
C MET A 293 5.38 -6.26 11.74
N ALA A 294 4.25 -5.62 12.02
CA ALA A 294 2.95 -6.29 12.09
C ALA A 294 2.52 -6.88 10.74
N HIS A 295 2.84 -6.22 9.62
CA HIS A 295 2.56 -6.75 8.28
C HIS A 295 3.46 -7.93 7.89
N LEU A 296 4.68 -8.03 8.39
CA LEU A 296 5.51 -9.23 8.26
C LEU A 296 4.86 -10.41 8.97
N ARG A 297 4.33 -10.22 10.19
CA ARG A 297 3.58 -11.26 10.92
C ARG A 297 2.31 -11.67 10.18
N LEU A 298 1.59 -10.72 9.60
CA LEU A 298 0.43 -11.02 8.76
C LEU A 298 0.81 -11.82 7.51
N LEU A 299 1.93 -11.49 6.90
CA LEU A 299 2.47 -12.23 5.75
C LEU A 299 2.82 -13.67 6.12
N GLY A 300 3.49 -13.87 7.26
CA GLY A 300 3.81 -15.20 7.81
C GLY A 300 2.55 -16.02 8.07
N LEU A 301 1.58 -15.45 8.80
CA LEU A 301 0.31 -16.13 9.10
C LEU A 301 -0.41 -16.60 7.84
N ARG A 302 -0.48 -15.75 6.82
CA ARG A 302 -1.21 -16.04 5.58
C ARG A 302 -0.56 -17.10 4.71
N ASN A 303 0.75 -17.18 4.69
CA ASN A 303 1.46 -18.04 3.74
C ASN A 303 1.98 -19.34 4.35
N SER A 304 2.19 -19.38 5.67
CA SER A 304 2.70 -20.57 6.36
C SER A 304 1.91 -20.95 7.61
N GLY A 305 0.88 -20.19 7.97
CA GLY A 305 0.16 -20.37 9.24
C GLY A 305 0.96 -19.91 10.47
N ALA A 306 2.20 -19.46 10.31
CA ALA A 306 3.08 -19.06 11.41
C ALA A 306 3.35 -17.55 11.39
N MET A 307 2.84 -16.81 12.39
CA MET A 307 3.08 -15.37 12.53
C MET A 307 4.57 -15.03 12.68
N THR A 308 5.35 -15.94 13.23
CA THR A 308 6.78 -15.76 13.54
C THR A 308 7.71 -16.03 12.37
N ARG A 309 7.19 -16.46 11.21
CA ARG A 309 8.01 -16.82 10.04
C ARG A 309 9.03 -15.74 9.63
N PHE A 310 8.70 -14.48 9.81
CA PHE A 310 9.52 -13.34 9.41
C PHE A 310 9.97 -12.48 10.60
N ASP A 311 10.15 -13.10 11.79
CA ASP A 311 10.57 -12.35 12.99
C ASP A 311 12.04 -11.90 12.87
N ASP A 312 12.91 -12.66 12.19
CA ASP A 312 14.31 -12.28 11.93
C ASP A 312 14.37 -11.05 11.01
N GLU A 313 13.55 -11.00 9.96
CA GLU A 313 13.41 -9.84 9.07
C GLU A 313 12.83 -8.63 9.79
N ALA A 314 11.85 -8.86 10.67
CA ALA A 314 11.27 -7.80 11.49
C ALA A 314 12.29 -7.20 12.46
N GLU A 315 13.11 -8.05 13.09
CA GLU A 315 14.19 -7.61 13.98
C GLU A 315 15.30 -6.90 13.21
N ARG A 316 15.73 -7.43 12.06
CA ARG A 316 16.69 -6.77 11.18
C ARG A 316 16.24 -5.38 10.75
N PHE A 317 14.97 -5.25 10.32
CA PHE A 317 14.36 -3.97 9.98
C PHE A 317 14.40 -3.00 11.17
N ARG A 318 14.00 -3.46 12.36
CA ARG A 318 14.00 -2.66 13.58
C ARG A 318 15.41 -2.16 13.93
N VAL A 319 16.41 -3.03 13.89
CA VAL A 319 17.82 -2.70 14.19
C VAL A 319 18.35 -1.69 13.18
N ALA A 320 18.16 -1.93 11.89
CA ALA A 320 18.59 -1.02 10.83
C ALA A 320 17.93 0.36 10.96
N TYR A 321 16.63 0.40 11.27
CA TYR A 321 15.91 1.65 11.51
C TYR A 321 16.46 2.39 12.75
N GLN A 322 16.64 1.67 13.87
CA GLN A 322 17.14 2.25 15.12
C GLN A 322 18.51 2.88 14.96
N ALA A 323 19.40 2.26 14.18
CA ALA A 323 20.77 2.74 13.96
C ALA A 323 20.82 4.13 13.30
N GLY A 324 19.82 4.49 12.46
CA GLY A 324 19.76 5.79 11.77
C GLY A 324 18.74 6.77 12.35
N ALA A 325 17.94 6.35 13.34
CA ALA A 325 16.85 7.17 13.85
C ALA A 325 17.37 8.25 14.83
N ARG A 326 16.97 9.52 14.61
CA ARG A 326 17.27 10.61 15.55
C ARG A 326 16.52 10.47 16.87
N GLU A 327 15.30 9.94 16.82
CA GLU A 327 14.43 9.73 17.96
C GLU A 327 13.86 8.31 17.88
N TYR A 328 14.45 7.37 18.63
CA TYR A 328 13.92 6.01 18.77
C TYR A 328 13.40 5.80 20.20
N SER A 329 12.25 5.15 20.32
CA SER A 329 11.68 4.77 21.61
C SER A 329 11.10 3.37 21.57
N ALA A 330 11.74 2.42 22.23
CA ALA A 330 11.26 1.05 22.35
C ALA A 330 9.88 0.99 23.04
N ALA A 331 9.61 1.89 23.98
CA ALA A 331 8.30 1.95 24.65
C ALA A 331 7.18 2.39 23.70
N ARG A 332 7.43 3.43 22.86
CA ARG A 332 6.47 3.85 21.82
C ARG A 332 6.33 2.79 20.72
N LEU A 333 7.43 2.12 20.34
CA LEU A 333 7.36 1.03 19.37
C LEU A 333 6.41 -0.07 19.86
N ARG A 334 6.54 -0.54 21.11
CA ARG A 334 5.62 -1.53 21.68
C ARG A 334 4.17 -1.06 21.70
N LEU A 335 3.93 0.20 22.07
CA LEU A 335 2.59 0.80 22.01
C LEU A 335 2.00 0.71 20.59
N TYR A 336 2.79 1.10 19.57
CA TYR A 336 2.30 1.07 18.19
C TYR A 336 2.26 -0.32 17.57
N GLN A 337 3.03 -1.30 18.08
CA GLN A 337 2.83 -2.70 17.72
C GLN A 337 1.44 -3.18 18.18
N ALA A 338 1.04 -2.87 19.41
CA ALA A 338 -0.31 -3.18 19.86
C ALA A 338 -1.39 -2.50 19.00
N VAL A 339 -1.20 -1.23 18.66
CA VAL A 339 -2.09 -0.48 17.77
C VAL A 339 -2.15 -1.10 16.37
N ALA A 340 -1.03 -1.51 15.81
CA ALA A 340 -0.96 -2.13 14.50
C ALA A 340 -1.65 -3.51 14.49
N HIS A 341 -1.42 -4.33 15.51
CA HIS A 341 -2.10 -5.62 15.67
C HIS A 341 -3.60 -5.45 15.83
N PHE A 342 -4.05 -4.48 16.63
CA PHE A 342 -5.47 -4.13 16.76
C PHE A 342 -6.10 -3.73 15.41
N LYS A 343 -5.41 -2.87 14.63
CA LYS A 343 -5.83 -2.48 13.27
C LYS A 343 -5.92 -3.70 12.35
N LEU A 344 -4.97 -4.64 12.42
CA LEU A 344 -4.99 -5.85 11.60
C LEU A 344 -6.13 -6.79 12.00
N ALA A 345 -6.42 -6.94 13.29
CA ALA A 345 -7.59 -7.69 13.76
C ALA A 345 -8.89 -7.09 13.19
N TYR A 346 -9.05 -5.76 13.21
CA TYR A 346 -10.18 -5.09 12.56
C TYR A 346 -10.24 -5.36 11.05
N ILE A 347 -9.12 -5.28 10.34
CA ILE A 347 -9.08 -5.55 8.89
C ILE A 347 -9.51 -7.00 8.61
N LEU A 348 -9.04 -7.95 9.39
CA LEU A 348 -9.39 -9.36 9.26
C LEU A 348 -10.88 -9.63 9.56
N ALA A 349 -11.41 -9.02 10.60
CA ALA A 349 -12.80 -9.24 11.01
C ALA A 349 -13.84 -8.55 10.13
N VAL A 350 -13.54 -7.32 9.66
CA VAL A 350 -14.55 -6.44 9.06
C VAL A 350 -14.35 -6.23 7.56
N VAL A 351 -13.09 -6.18 7.11
CA VAL A 351 -12.80 -5.78 5.73
C VAL A 351 -12.58 -7.00 4.83
N VAL A 352 -11.86 -8.00 5.34
CA VAL A 352 -11.34 -9.10 4.52
C VAL A 352 -12.10 -10.39 4.75
N LYS A 353 -12.32 -10.78 5.98
CA LYS A 353 -12.97 -12.03 6.41
C LYS A 353 -12.45 -13.27 5.66
N PRO A 354 -11.14 -13.60 5.76
CA PRO A 354 -10.62 -14.82 5.16
C PRO A 354 -11.21 -16.07 5.86
N PRO A 355 -11.07 -17.27 5.28
CA PRO A 355 -11.28 -18.51 6.04
C PRO A 355 -10.47 -18.45 7.36
N ALA A 356 -11.00 -19.01 8.44
CA ALA A 356 -10.40 -18.97 9.77
C ALA A 356 -10.06 -17.54 10.28
N TRP A 357 -10.86 -16.54 9.90
CA TRP A 357 -10.61 -15.16 10.30
C TRP A 357 -10.71 -14.89 11.79
N LYS A 358 -11.54 -15.67 12.53
CA LYS A 358 -11.67 -15.53 14.00
C LYS A 358 -10.37 -15.92 14.69
N GLU A 359 -9.78 -17.04 14.32
CA GLU A 359 -8.50 -17.52 14.83
C GLU A 359 -7.38 -16.51 14.53
N ALA A 360 -7.39 -15.93 13.32
CA ALA A 360 -6.43 -14.89 12.95
C ALA A 360 -6.63 -13.60 13.76
N VAL A 361 -7.88 -13.20 14.03
CA VAL A 361 -8.20 -12.07 14.91
C VAL A 361 -7.70 -12.31 16.31
N ASP A 362 -7.99 -13.49 16.90
CA ASP A 362 -7.54 -13.86 18.24
C ASP A 362 -6.02 -13.86 18.36
N ALA A 363 -5.32 -14.38 17.36
CA ALA A 363 -3.86 -14.36 17.31
C ALA A 363 -3.32 -12.91 17.35
N PHE A 364 -3.87 -11.99 16.54
CA PHE A 364 -3.43 -10.59 16.54
C PHE A 364 -3.82 -9.84 17.82
N LEU A 365 -4.98 -10.10 18.40
CA LEU A 365 -5.36 -9.52 19.70
C LEU A 365 -4.50 -10.06 20.84
N GLY A 366 -4.12 -11.35 20.79
CA GLY A 366 -3.15 -11.98 21.69
C GLY A 366 -1.79 -11.29 21.65
N GLU A 367 -1.23 -11.07 20.43
CA GLU A 367 0.01 -10.31 20.22
C GLU A 367 -0.09 -8.88 20.75
N ALA A 368 -1.21 -8.19 20.46
CA ALA A 368 -1.42 -6.84 20.99
C ALA A 368 -1.38 -6.79 22.52
N ARG A 369 -1.92 -7.83 23.19
CA ARG A 369 -1.90 -7.95 24.64
C ARG A 369 -0.51 -8.21 25.22
N GLN A 370 0.29 -9.04 24.53
CA GLN A 370 1.64 -9.41 24.99
C GLN A 370 2.62 -8.24 24.95
N VAL A 371 2.54 -7.38 23.92
CA VAL A 371 3.47 -6.25 23.77
C VAL A 371 3.10 -5.05 24.67
N LEU A 372 1.89 -5.03 25.24
CA LEU A 372 1.43 -4.05 26.23
C LEU A 372 1.65 -4.57 27.66
#